data_a52fb6658b86c568f52c302b263f2925
#
_entry.id   a52fb6658b86c568f52c302b263f2925
#
_cell.length_a   1.000
_cell.length_b   1.000
_cell.length_c   1.000
_cell.angle_alpha   90.00
_cell.angle_beta   90.00
_cell.angle_gamma   90.00
#
_symmetry.space_group_name_H-M   'P 1'
#
loop_
_entity.id
_entity.type
_entity.pdbx_description
1 polymer ?
#
loop_
_entity_poly.entity_id
_entity_poly.type
_entity_poly.pdbx_seq_one_letter_code
_entity_poly.pdbx_strand_id
1 'polypeptide(L)'
;MVSTFKYLGAIISDEGSKKEVICRIAQATAALTKLSTIWKDKEISLSTKIRLMRSLVTSIFLPVCESWTLNKDIEKRIHAFEMRCYRRILGITYRDRVTNIQVVEKVRAAAGPFVELLRVVRKRKLKWFGHVTRGTGLSKTILQGTVPGKRGRGRPRRTWTDNIRDWTGLEGDALLRRAENRKGWRKLAYVASAVPQRPIRLRDR
;
A
#
# COMPACT_ATOMS: atom_id res chain seq x y z
N MET A 1 -15.36 -6.67 25.53
CA MET A 1 -15.06 -5.82 24.35
C MET A 1 -14.32 -6.67 23.33
N VAL A 2 -14.77 -6.68 22.07
CA VAL A 2 -14.10 -7.44 21.00
C VAL A 2 -12.98 -6.56 20.43
N SER A 3 -11.71 -6.94 20.62
CA SER A 3 -10.54 -6.20 20.15
C SER A 3 -10.21 -6.38 18.66
N THR A 4 -10.81 -7.41 18.04
CA THR A 4 -10.56 -7.76 16.63
C THR A 4 -11.82 -8.41 16.04
N PHE A 5 -12.22 -7.94 14.85
CA PHE A 5 -13.41 -8.41 14.16
C PHE A 5 -13.11 -8.67 12.68
N LYS A 6 -13.62 -9.76 12.11
CA LYS A 6 -13.46 -10.07 10.69
C LYS A 6 -14.73 -9.71 9.92
N TYR A 7 -14.63 -8.83 8.95
CA TYR A 7 -15.74 -8.38 8.11
C TYR A 7 -15.37 -8.43 6.63
N LEU A 8 -16.15 -9.18 5.84
CA LEU A 8 -15.93 -9.38 4.40
C LEU A 8 -14.47 -9.73 4.05
N GLY A 9 -13.86 -10.56 4.87
CA GLY A 9 -12.46 -10.98 4.67
C GLY A 9 -11.39 -9.99 5.13
N ALA A 10 -11.77 -8.82 5.66
CA ALA A 10 -10.87 -7.85 6.26
C ALA A 10 -10.85 -7.99 7.79
N ILE A 11 -9.69 -7.77 8.40
CA ILE A 11 -9.52 -7.75 9.85
C ILE A 11 -9.58 -6.30 10.33
N ILE A 12 -10.62 -5.98 11.10
CA ILE A 12 -10.78 -4.69 11.76
C ILE A 12 -10.31 -4.85 13.20
N SER A 13 -9.40 -4.00 13.64
CA SER A 13 -8.82 -4.02 14.97
C SER A 13 -8.73 -2.62 15.56
N ASP A 14 -8.92 -2.50 16.86
CA ASP A 14 -8.69 -1.28 17.63
C ASP A 14 -7.22 -0.80 17.61
N GLU A 15 -6.28 -1.73 17.37
CA GLU A 15 -4.85 -1.41 17.18
C GLU A 15 -4.52 -0.81 15.81
N GLY A 16 -5.49 -0.68 14.90
CA GLY A 16 -5.33 -0.15 13.56
C GLY A 16 -5.05 -1.22 12.49
N SER A 17 -4.47 -0.81 11.36
CA SER A 17 -4.37 -1.66 10.16
C SER A 17 -3.23 -2.68 10.17
N LYS A 18 -2.41 -2.75 11.20
CA LYS A 18 -1.19 -3.59 11.22
C LYS A 18 -1.52 -5.08 11.09
N LYS A 19 -2.52 -5.57 11.85
CA LYS A 19 -2.93 -6.99 11.82
C LYS A 19 -3.44 -7.39 10.43
N GLU A 20 -4.27 -6.54 9.80
CA GLU A 20 -4.77 -6.76 8.45
C GLU A 20 -3.64 -6.84 7.42
N VAL A 21 -2.73 -5.87 7.42
CA VAL A 21 -1.59 -5.85 6.49
C VAL A 21 -0.71 -7.10 6.63
N ILE A 22 -0.42 -7.54 7.86
CA ILE A 22 0.35 -8.77 8.10
C ILE A 22 -0.39 -9.99 7.56
N CYS A 23 -1.70 -10.09 7.80
CA CYS A 23 -2.53 -11.19 7.28
C CYS A 23 -2.51 -11.22 5.74
N ARG A 24 -2.68 -10.06 5.08
CA ARG A 24 -2.62 -9.95 3.60
C ARG A 24 -1.25 -10.32 3.05
N ILE A 25 -0.17 -9.89 3.69
CA ILE A 25 1.19 -10.29 3.33
C ILE A 25 1.36 -11.82 3.46
N ALA A 26 0.84 -12.44 4.51
CA ALA A 26 0.93 -13.88 4.70
C ALA A 26 0.15 -14.65 3.61
N GLN A 27 -1.09 -14.23 3.30
CA GLN A 27 -1.90 -14.84 2.23
C GLN A 27 -1.23 -14.71 0.86
N ALA A 28 -0.73 -13.52 0.52
CA ALA A 28 -0.04 -13.28 -0.75
C ALA A 28 1.29 -14.05 -0.82
N THR A 29 2.01 -14.20 0.31
CA THR A 29 3.22 -15.02 0.38
C THR A 29 2.91 -16.51 0.18
N ALA A 30 1.82 -17.01 0.75
CA ALA A 30 1.37 -18.38 0.52
C ALA A 30 1.06 -18.64 -0.97
N ALA A 31 0.38 -17.70 -1.64
CA ALA A 31 0.13 -17.78 -3.08
C ALA A 31 1.43 -17.73 -3.90
N LEU A 32 2.37 -16.84 -3.55
CA LEU A 32 3.68 -16.78 -4.18
C LEU A 32 4.43 -18.11 -4.07
N THR A 33 4.32 -18.78 -2.90
CA THR A 33 4.98 -20.07 -2.67
C THR A 33 4.32 -21.20 -3.46
N LYS A 34 2.98 -21.22 -3.56
CA LYS A 34 2.24 -22.20 -4.38
C LYS A 34 2.63 -22.15 -5.87
N LEU A 35 3.00 -20.97 -6.36
CA LEU A 35 3.43 -20.75 -7.74
C LEU A 35 4.94 -20.98 -7.94
N SER A 36 5.61 -21.69 -7.03
CA SER A 36 7.08 -21.89 -7.07
C SER A 36 7.60 -22.61 -8.33
N THR A 37 6.82 -23.50 -8.90
CA THR A 37 7.14 -24.18 -10.17
C THR A 37 7.23 -23.19 -11.32
N ILE A 38 6.29 -22.28 -11.44
CA ILE A 38 6.27 -21.20 -12.43
C ILE A 38 7.51 -20.30 -12.32
N TRP A 39 7.88 -19.94 -11.08
CA TRP A 39 9.04 -19.08 -10.87
C TRP A 39 10.36 -19.73 -11.24
N LYS A 40 10.47 -21.05 -11.12
CA LYS A 40 11.66 -21.84 -11.46
C LYS A 40 11.73 -22.25 -12.93
N ASP A 41 10.63 -22.25 -13.63
CA ASP A 41 10.55 -22.64 -15.04
C ASP A 41 11.38 -21.71 -15.91
N LYS A 42 12.30 -22.26 -16.70
CA LYS A 42 13.20 -21.51 -17.60
C LYS A 42 12.55 -21.12 -18.92
N GLU A 43 11.50 -21.83 -19.34
CA GLU A 43 10.76 -21.54 -20.57
C GLU A 43 9.87 -20.30 -20.44
N ILE A 44 9.49 -19.93 -19.23
CA ILE A 44 8.67 -18.75 -18.98
C ILE A 44 9.56 -17.51 -18.85
N SER A 45 9.36 -16.53 -19.74
CA SER A 45 10.11 -15.29 -19.72
C SER A 45 9.95 -14.53 -18.39
N LEU A 46 10.99 -13.80 -17.97
CA LEU A 46 10.97 -12.99 -16.74
C LEU A 46 9.87 -11.94 -16.77
N SER A 47 9.61 -11.34 -17.92
CA SER A 47 8.50 -10.39 -18.11
C SER A 47 7.15 -11.02 -17.79
N THR A 48 6.91 -12.23 -18.29
CA THR A 48 5.68 -13.00 -18.02
C THR A 48 5.55 -13.33 -16.54
N LYS A 49 6.63 -13.81 -15.90
CA LYS A 49 6.62 -14.09 -14.44
C LYS A 49 6.26 -12.85 -13.62
N ILE A 50 6.82 -11.68 -13.96
CA ILE A 50 6.50 -10.42 -13.28
C ILE A 50 5.03 -10.04 -13.49
N ARG A 51 4.49 -10.21 -14.70
CA ARG A 51 3.05 -9.97 -14.98
C ARG A 51 2.16 -10.92 -14.17
N LEU A 52 2.49 -12.21 -14.12
CA LEU A 52 1.76 -13.20 -13.32
C LEU A 52 1.80 -12.86 -11.83
N MET A 53 2.94 -12.47 -11.29
CA MET A 53 3.05 -12.03 -9.90
C MET A 53 2.15 -10.81 -9.62
N ARG A 54 2.16 -9.82 -10.50
CA ARG A 54 1.32 -8.63 -10.35
C ARG A 54 -0.17 -8.95 -10.44
N SER A 55 -0.60 -9.88 -11.28
CA SER A 55 -2.00 -10.25 -11.43
C SER A 55 -2.49 -11.24 -10.37
N LEU A 56 -1.68 -12.20 -9.95
CA LEU A 56 -2.10 -13.28 -9.05
C LEU A 56 -1.74 -12.98 -7.59
N VAL A 57 -0.51 -12.61 -7.32
CA VAL A 57 -0.04 -12.40 -5.93
C VAL A 57 -0.44 -11.03 -5.38
N THR A 58 -0.25 -9.97 -6.19
CA THR A 58 -0.59 -8.61 -5.76
C THR A 58 -2.10 -8.42 -5.63
N SER A 59 -2.92 -9.13 -6.42
CA SER A 59 -4.38 -9.08 -6.29
C SER A 59 -4.91 -9.65 -4.97
N ILE A 60 -4.19 -10.57 -4.34
CA ILE A 60 -4.51 -11.11 -3.01
C ILE A 60 -4.11 -10.10 -1.91
N PHE A 61 -3.04 -9.35 -2.13
CA PHE A 61 -2.56 -8.35 -1.18
C PHE A 61 -3.44 -7.08 -1.14
N LEU A 62 -3.89 -6.60 -2.29
CA LEU A 62 -4.52 -5.28 -2.45
C LEU A 62 -5.99 -5.11 -1.98
N PRO A 63 -6.81 -6.14 -1.75
CA PRO A 63 -8.17 -5.94 -1.26
C PRO A 63 -8.19 -5.14 0.04
N VAL A 64 -9.11 -4.17 0.14
CA VAL A 64 -9.32 -3.32 1.32
C VAL A 64 -8.11 -2.40 1.67
N CYS A 65 -7.09 -2.32 0.83
CA CYS A 65 -5.90 -1.51 1.12
C CYS A 65 -6.19 0.00 1.22
N GLU A 66 -7.28 0.48 0.67
CA GLU A 66 -7.76 1.85 0.79
C GLU A 66 -8.18 2.23 2.22
N SER A 67 -8.59 1.27 3.04
CA SER A 67 -8.95 1.50 4.46
C SER A 67 -7.75 1.59 5.39
N TRP A 68 -6.55 1.18 4.96
CA TRP A 68 -5.39 1.10 5.84
C TRP A 68 -4.89 2.47 6.27
N THR A 69 -4.58 2.60 7.55
CA THR A 69 -3.79 3.72 8.08
C THR A 69 -2.31 3.34 7.98
N LEU A 70 -1.60 3.98 7.04
CA LEU A 70 -0.19 3.69 6.81
C LEU A 70 0.69 4.45 7.78
N ASN A 71 1.57 3.72 8.47
CA ASN A 71 2.68 4.27 9.24
C ASN A 71 3.99 3.72 8.68
N LYS A 72 5.12 4.23 9.17
CA LYS A 72 6.46 3.82 8.68
C LYS A 72 6.74 2.33 8.83
N ASP A 73 6.24 1.66 9.87
CA ASP A 73 6.40 0.21 10.07
C ASP A 73 5.64 -0.58 8.99
N ILE A 74 4.39 -0.21 8.74
CA ILE A 74 3.56 -0.84 7.70
C ILE A 74 4.18 -0.62 6.31
N GLU A 75 4.64 0.59 6.00
CA GLU A 75 5.28 0.88 4.71
C GLU A 75 6.56 0.05 4.50
N LYS A 76 7.41 -0.08 5.53
CA LYS A 76 8.59 -0.96 5.50
C LYS A 76 8.21 -2.43 5.23
N ARG A 77 7.13 -2.93 5.86
CA ARG A 77 6.66 -4.30 5.66
C ARG A 77 6.16 -4.54 4.24
N ILE A 78 5.41 -3.59 3.68
CA ILE A 78 4.93 -3.64 2.29
C ILE A 78 6.12 -3.66 1.32
N HIS A 79 7.10 -2.77 1.53
CA HIS A 79 8.30 -2.74 0.69
C HIS A 79 9.12 -4.03 0.80
N ALA A 80 9.32 -4.55 2.01
CA ALA A 80 10.03 -5.81 2.23
C ALA A 80 9.32 -7.00 1.56
N PHE A 81 7.98 -7.04 1.62
CA PHE A 81 7.18 -8.04 0.93
C PHE A 81 7.35 -7.94 -0.60
N GLU A 82 7.28 -6.75 -1.17
CA GLU A 82 7.48 -6.52 -2.61
C GLU A 82 8.86 -6.99 -3.07
N MET A 83 9.93 -6.62 -2.35
CA MET A 83 11.29 -7.04 -2.67
C MET A 83 11.47 -8.56 -2.54
N ARG A 84 10.80 -9.20 -1.58
CA ARG A 84 10.78 -10.66 -1.44
C ARG A 84 10.14 -11.33 -2.66
N CYS A 85 9.03 -10.78 -3.17
CA CYS A 85 8.38 -11.30 -4.38
C CYS A 85 9.33 -11.25 -5.58
N TYR A 86 9.96 -10.10 -5.83
CA TYR A 86 10.89 -9.96 -6.95
C TYR A 86 12.12 -10.83 -6.81
N ARG A 87 12.74 -10.93 -5.61
CA ARG A 87 13.88 -11.83 -5.39
C ARG A 87 13.52 -13.28 -5.67
N ARG A 88 12.32 -13.72 -5.24
CA ARG A 88 11.84 -15.09 -5.50
C ARG A 88 11.75 -15.38 -7.00
N ILE A 89 11.22 -14.44 -7.79
CA ILE A 89 11.06 -14.57 -9.24
C ILE A 89 12.41 -14.54 -9.96
N LEU A 90 13.34 -13.71 -9.48
CA LEU A 90 14.68 -13.57 -10.03
C LEU A 90 15.63 -14.70 -9.58
N GLY A 91 15.20 -15.59 -8.68
CA GLY A 91 16.06 -16.64 -8.11
C GLY A 91 17.17 -16.11 -7.22
N ILE A 92 17.07 -14.86 -6.73
CA ILE A 92 18.09 -14.20 -5.90
C ILE A 92 17.92 -14.62 -4.46
N THR A 93 19.02 -15.14 -3.87
CA THR A 93 19.13 -15.52 -2.47
C THR A 93 19.85 -14.45 -1.67
N TYR A 94 19.85 -14.57 -0.33
CA TYR A 94 20.61 -13.64 0.52
C TYR A 94 22.13 -13.76 0.31
N ARG A 95 22.62 -14.93 -0.14
CA ARG A 95 24.04 -15.19 -0.43
C ARG A 95 24.57 -14.34 -1.59
N ASP A 96 23.70 -13.97 -2.53
CA ASP A 96 24.05 -13.20 -3.72
C ASP A 96 24.35 -11.73 -3.42
N ARG A 97 24.06 -11.26 -2.22
CA ARG A 97 24.32 -9.90 -1.71
C ARG A 97 23.78 -8.78 -2.65
N VAL A 98 22.73 -9.06 -3.42
CA VAL A 98 22.13 -8.12 -4.36
C VAL A 98 21.29 -7.09 -3.61
N THR A 99 21.55 -5.81 -3.85
CA THR A 99 20.83 -4.69 -3.24
C THR A 99 19.42 -4.55 -3.81
N ASN A 100 18.52 -3.84 -3.10
CA ASN A 100 17.16 -3.56 -3.60
C ASN A 100 17.19 -2.73 -4.89
N ILE A 101 18.17 -1.84 -5.06
CA ILE A 101 18.34 -1.02 -6.26
C ILE A 101 18.59 -1.93 -7.46
N GLN A 102 19.53 -2.85 -7.34
CA GLN A 102 19.85 -3.82 -8.41
C GLN A 102 18.66 -4.75 -8.73
N VAL A 103 17.87 -5.15 -7.71
CA VAL A 103 16.64 -5.91 -7.95
C VAL A 103 15.66 -5.10 -8.81
N VAL A 104 15.44 -3.82 -8.47
CA VAL A 104 14.55 -2.93 -9.23
C VAL A 104 15.04 -2.70 -10.66
N GLU A 105 16.35 -2.54 -10.86
CA GLU A 105 16.96 -2.40 -12.19
C GLU A 105 16.74 -3.63 -13.06
N LYS A 106 16.96 -4.84 -12.51
CA LYS A 106 16.66 -6.11 -13.22
C LYS A 106 15.17 -6.22 -13.59
N VAL A 107 14.28 -5.81 -12.70
CA VAL A 107 12.83 -5.81 -12.98
C VAL A 107 12.48 -4.79 -14.06
N ARG A 108 13.07 -3.59 -14.03
CA ARG A 108 12.88 -2.57 -15.08
C ARG A 108 13.36 -3.03 -16.44
N ALA A 109 14.53 -3.64 -16.51
CA ALA A 109 15.08 -4.18 -17.75
C ALA A 109 14.18 -5.26 -18.35
N ALA A 110 13.56 -6.11 -17.52
CA ALA A 110 12.74 -7.22 -17.99
C ALA A 110 11.29 -6.85 -18.31
N ALA A 111 10.67 -5.94 -17.56
CA ALA A 111 9.23 -5.69 -17.62
C ALA A 111 8.84 -4.21 -17.77
N GLY A 112 9.82 -3.35 -18.09
CA GLY A 112 9.59 -1.92 -18.28
C GLY A 112 9.39 -1.16 -16.96
N PRO A 113 8.66 -0.03 -16.95
CA PRO A 113 8.59 0.86 -15.80
C PRO A 113 8.20 0.17 -14.49
N PHE A 114 9.02 0.37 -13.47
CA PHE A 114 8.76 -0.16 -12.14
C PHE A 114 7.77 0.74 -11.38
N VAL A 115 6.67 0.17 -10.94
CA VAL A 115 5.70 0.86 -10.10
C VAL A 115 5.68 0.18 -8.74
N GLU A 116 6.12 0.87 -7.72
CA GLU A 116 6.13 0.37 -6.34
C GLU A 116 4.73 -0.01 -5.85
N LEU A 117 4.62 -1.13 -5.14
CA LEU A 117 3.38 -1.60 -4.55
C LEU A 117 2.78 -0.56 -3.58
N LEU A 118 3.62 0.11 -2.82
CA LEU A 118 3.21 1.18 -1.92
C LEU A 118 2.57 2.35 -2.68
N ARG A 119 3.10 2.71 -3.85
CA ARG A 119 2.49 3.72 -4.74
C ARG A 119 1.09 3.29 -5.20
N VAL A 120 0.90 2.00 -5.49
CA VAL A 120 -0.42 1.48 -5.86
C VAL A 120 -1.41 1.61 -4.70
N VAL A 121 -1.00 1.26 -3.47
CA VAL A 121 -1.82 1.41 -2.25
C VAL A 121 -2.21 2.88 -2.03
N ARG A 122 -1.23 3.80 -2.09
CA ARG A 122 -1.46 5.24 -1.94
C ARG A 122 -2.43 5.77 -2.99
N LYS A 123 -2.25 5.38 -4.25
CA LYS A 123 -3.12 5.80 -5.36
C LYS A 123 -4.56 5.32 -5.15
N ARG A 124 -4.77 4.07 -4.71
CA ARG A 124 -6.10 3.53 -4.40
C ARG A 124 -6.76 4.32 -3.27
N LYS A 125 -6.04 4.57 -2.18
CA LYS A 125 -6.53 5.34 -1.03
C LYS A 125 -6.93 6.78 -1.42
N LEU A 126 -6.08 7.48 -2.18
CA LEU A 126 -6.39 8.82 -2.69
C LEU A 126 -7.60 8.81 -3.65
N LYS A 127 -7.70 7.81 -4.52
CA LYS A 127 -8.84 7.65 -5.42
C LYS A 127 -10.13 7.45 -4.62
N TRP A 128 -10.09 6.59 -3.60
CA TRP A 128 -11.24 6.32 -2.74
C TRP A 128 -11.66 7.56 -1.95
N PHE A 129 -10.71 8.32 -1.36
CA PHE A 129 -10.99 9.59 -0.67
C PHE A 129 -11.76 10.54 -1.59
N GLY A 130 -11.26 10.80 -2.80
CA GLY A 130 -11.95 11.68 -3.74
C GLY A 130 -13.31 11.14 -4.20
N HIS A 131 -13.51 9.81 -4.24
CA HIS A 131 -14.81 9.22 -4.53
C HIS A 131 -15.82 9.51 -3.42
N VAL A 132 -15.45 9.23 -2.17
CA VAL A 132 -16.32 9.44 -1.00
C VAL A 132 -16.63 10.93 -0.79
N THR A 133 -15.65 11.81 -0.96
CA THR A 133 -15.86 13.26 -0.79
C THR A 133 -16.90 13.82 -1.77
N ARG A 134 -16.95 13.30 -3.00
CA ARG A 134 -17.94 13.72 -4.01
C ARG A 134 -19.28 12.98 -3.92
N GLY A 135 -19.31 11.89 -3.15
CA GLY A 135 -20.54 11.16 -2.91
C GLY A 135 -21.50 11.87 -1.98
N THR A 136 -22.71 11.35 -1.90
CA THR A 136 -23.72 11.71 -0.91
C THR A 136 -23.94 10.48 0.00
N GLY A 137 -24.18 10.70 1.28
CA GLY A 137 -24.55 9.62 2.20
C GLY A 137 -23.56 9.38 3.34
N LEU A 138 -23.79 8.32 4.09
CA LEU A 138 -23.17 8.02 5.36
C LEU A 138 -21.61 7.99 5.31
N SER A 139 -21.04 7.46 4.23
CA SER A 139 -19.58 7.39 4.09
C SER A 139 -18.91 8.77 4.08
N LYS A 140 -19.55 9.76 3.45
CA LYS A 140 -19.09 11.17 3.47
C LYS A 140 -19.22 11.76 4.88
N THR A 141 -20.35 11.54 5.53
CA THR A 141 -20.60 12.01 6.91
C THR A 141 -19.59 11.43 7.89
N ILE A 142 -19.30 10.14 7.81
CA ILE A 142 -18.28 9.49 8.67
C ILE A 142 -16.88 10.05 8.39
N LEU A 143 -16.53 10.30 7.12
CA LEU A 143 -15.22 10.81 6.74
C LEU A 143 -15.00 12.26 7.17
N GLN A 144 -16.04 13.09 7.12
CA GLN A 144 -15.99 14.53 7.41
C GLN A 144 -16.53 14.88 8.80
N GLY A 145 -17.29 13.98 9.42
CA GLY A 145 -17.89 14.18 10.73
C GLY A 145 -16.87 14.15 11.86
N THR A 146 -17.22 14.82 12.93
CA THR A 146 -16.50 14.76 14.20
C THR A 146 -17.31 13.94 15.19
N VAL A 147 -16.64 13.01 15.87
CA VAL A 147 -17.27 12.22 16.93
C VAL A 147 -17.12 12.99 18.26
N PRO A 148 -18.20 13.26 18.99
CA PRO A 148 -18.11 13.89 20.32
C PRO A 148 -17.29 13.00 21.25
N GLY A 149 -16.42 13.61 22.04
CA GLY A 149 -15.61 12.90 23.03
C GLY A 149 -14.36 13.68 23.44
N LYS A 150 -13.84 13.38 24.62
CA LYS A 150 -12.57 13.94 25.11
C LYS A 150 -11.40 13.10 24.62
N ARG A 151 -10.34 13.74 24.13
CA ARG A 151 -9.08 13.07 23.81
C ARG A 151 -8.42 12.50 25.05
N GLY A 152 -7.95 11.25 24.97
CA GLY A 152 -7.10 10.67 26.01
C GLY A 152 -5.74 11.41 26.09
N ARG A 153 -5.08 11.28 27.27
CA ARG A 153 -3.73 11.83 27.50
C ARG A 153 -2.70 11.11 26.63
N GLY A 154 -1.76 11.86 26.05
CA GLY A 154 -0.64 11.32 25.29
C GLY A 154 -0.64 11.76 23.81
N ARG A 155 0.37 11.27 23.06
CA ARG A 155 0.49 11.56 21.62
C ARG A 155 -0.69 10.95 20.84
N PRO A 156 -1.42 11.75 20.03
CA PRO A 156 -2.52 11.23 19.23
C PRO A 156 -2.07 10.10 18.29
N ARG A 157 -2.87 9.05 18.16
CA ARG A 157 -2.64 8.02 17.14
C ARG A 157 -2.82 8.63 15.77
N ARG A 158 -2.01 8.17 14.81
CA ARG A 158 -2.13 8.55 13.41
C ARG A 158 -3.50 8.13 12.88
N THR A 159 -4.22 9.08 12.30
CA THR A 159 -5.54 8.86 11.71
C THR A 159 -5.42 8.45 10.24
N TRP A 160 -6.54 7.94 9.71
CA TRP A 160 -6.61 7.56 8.29
C TRP A 160 -6.40 8.77 7.36
N THR A 161 -6.96 9.92 7.72
CA THR A 161 -6.87 11.19 6.97
C THR A 161 -5.49 11.84 7.02
N ASP A 162 -4.68 11.58 8.06
CA ASP A 162 -3.32 12.09 8.14
C ASP A 162 -2.45 11.61 6.97
N ASN A 163 -2.68 10.38 6.48
CA ASN A 163 -2.00 9.91 5.28
C ASN A 163 -2.33 10.76 4.05
N ILE A 164 -3.60 11.18 3.90
CA ILE A 164 -4.04 11.99 2.77
C ILE A 164 -3.40 13.39 2.84
N ARG A 165 -3.41 13.99 4.04
CA ARG A 165 -2.79 15.29 4.31
C ARG A 165 -1.29 15.29 4.01
N ASP A 166 -0.57 14.30 4.55
CA ASP A 166 0.87 14.16 4.33
C ASP A 166 1.27 14.01 2.86
N TRP A 167 0.48 13.28 2.07
CA TRP A 167 0.80 13.04 0.66
C TRP A 167 0.38 14.20 -0.24
N THR A 168 -0.69 14.91 0.10
CA THR A 168 -1.21 16.02 -0.71
C THR A 168 -0.68 17.38 -0.29
N GLY A 169 -0.21 17.52 0.94
CA GLY A 169 0.14 18.81 1.56
C GLY A 169 -1.07 19.71 1.80
N LEU A 170 -2.30 19.17 1.74
CA LEU A 170 -3.54 19.93 1.90
C LEU A 170 -4.24 19.54 3.20
N GLU A 171 -4.89 20.51 3.87
CA GLU A 171 -5.62 20.33 5.12
C GLU A 171 -7.03 20.93 5.06
N GLY A 172 -7.91 20.47 5.95
CA GLY A 172 -9.24 21.03 6.16
C GLY A 172 -10.05 21.22 4.89
N ASP A 173 -10.66 22.38 4.76
CA ASP A 173 -11.53 22.74 3.64
C ASP A 173 -10.81 22.79 2.29
N ALA A 174 -9.52 23.15 2.26
CA ALA A 174 -8.73 23.15 1.03
C ALA A 174 -8.61 21.77 0.44
N LEU A 175 -8.43 20.74 1.29
CA LEU A 175 -8.39 19.33 0.88
C LEU A 175 -9.74 18.89 0.31
N LEU A 176 -10.85 19.24 0.97
CA LEU A 176 -12.20 18.87 0.55
C LEU A 176 -12.57 19.54 -0.78
N ARG A 177 -12.40 20.85 -0.91
CA ARG A 177 -12.66 21.60 -2.16
C ARG A 177 -11.82 21.04 -3.32
N ARG A 178 -10.54 20.69 -3.05
CA ARG A 178 -9.70 20.09 -4.08
C ARG A 178 -10.19 18.71 -4.52
N ALA A 179 -10.71 17.90 -3.58
CA ALA A 179 -11.24 16.57 -3.85
C ALA A 179 -12.59 16.61 -4.61
N GLU A 180 -13.40 17.67 -4.48
CA GLU A 180 -14.63 17.90 -5.23
C GLU A 180 -14.35 18.06 -6.73
N ASN A 181 -13.30 18.76 -7.11
CA ASN A 181 -12.89 18.87 -8.49
C ASN A 181 -12.28 17.56 -9.01
N ARG A 182 -13.08 16.73 -9.65
CA ARG A 182 -12.68 15.38 -10.13
C ARG A 182 -11.44 15.39 -11.01
N LYS A 183 -11.32 16.33 -11.94
CA LYS A 183 -10.18 16.42 -12.87
C LYS A 183 -8.92 16.85 -12.13
N GLY A 184 -9.01 17.88 -11.29
CA GLY A 184 -7.92 18.38 -10.47
C GLY A 184 -7.43 17.35 -9.44
N TRP A 185 -8.38 16.65 -8.77
CA TRP A 185 -8.04 15.59 -7.83
C TRP A 185 -7.33 14.41 -8.48
N ARG A 186 -7.76 13.98 -9.67
CA ARG A 186 -7.11 12.88 -10.41
C ARG A 186 -5.63 13.19 -10.71
N LYS A 187 -5.32 14.43 -11.12
CA LYS A 187 -3.94 14.88 -11.35
C LYS A 187 -3.14 14.90 -10.05
N LEU A 188 -3.70 15.50 -8.99
CA LEU A 188 -3.07 15.55 -7.68
C LEU A 188 -2.80 14.16 -7.10
N ALA A 189 -3.78 13.25 -7.14
CA ALA A 189 -3.64 11.88 -6.65
C ALA A 189 -2.55 11.10 -7.40
N TYR A 190 -2.36 11.35 -8.70
CA TYR A 190 -1.29 10.75 -9.46
C TYR A 190 0.09 11.23 -8.98
N VAL A 191 0.28 12.53 -8.80
CA VAL A 191 1.52 13.13 -8.31
C VAL A 191 1.77 12.74 -6.85
N ALA A 192 0.79 12.93 -5.97
CA ALA A 192 0.91 12.65 -4.54
C ALA A 192 1.19 11.17 -4.25
N SER A 193 0.69 10.24 -5.08
CA SER A 193 1.02 8.82 -4.93
C SER A 193 2.49 8.50 -5.22
N ALA A 194 3.15 9.34 -6.03
CA ALA A 194 4.53 9.14 -6.49
C ALA A 194 5.58 9.82 -5.59
N VAL A 195 5.15 10.60 -4.60
CA VAL A 195 6.07 11.32 -3.70
C VAL A 195 6.98 10.30 -3.02
N PRO A 196 8.31 10.34 -3.28
CA PRO A 196 9.25 9.54 -2.54
C PRO A 196 9.19 9.99 -1.09
N GLN A 197 8.95 9.10 -0.15
CA GLN A 197 9.33 9.42 1.22
C GLN A 197 10.83 9.69 1.22
N ARG A 198 11.26 10.70 2.03
CA ARG A 198 12.69 10.94 2.27
C ARG A 198 13.37 9.60 2.40
N PRO A 199 14.49 9.37 1.71
CA PRO A 199 15.16 8.07 1.70
C PRO A 199 15.33 7.62 3.15
N ILE A 200 14.84 6.43 3.45
CA ILE A 200 15.14 5.77 4.70
C ILE A 200 16.65 5.64 4.67
N ARG A 201 17.37 6.44 5.46
CA ARG A 201 18.79 6.19 5.72
C ARG A 201 18.85 4.80 6.32
N LEU A 202 19.09 3.81 5.48
CA LEU A 202 19.54 2.51 5.91
C LEU A 202 20.89 2.82 6.56
N ARG A 203 20.96 2.67 7.87
CA ARG A 203 22.26 2.58 8.54
C ARG A 203 22.94 1.39 7.89
N ASP A 204 24.01 1.67 7.16
CA ASP A 204 24.96 0.68 6.73
C ASP A 204 25.49 0.01 8.00
N ARG A 205 25.19 -1.26 8.15
CA ARG A 205 25.85 -2.18 9.07
C ARG A 205 26.34 -3.35 8.26
#